data_7b4bf1dbe3db70d3905ca2032c99bb25
#
_entry.id   7b4bf1dbe3db70d3905ca2032c99bb25
#
_cell.length_a   1.000
_cell.length_b   1.000
_cell.length_c   1.000
_cell.angle_alpha   90.00
_cell.angle_beta   90.00
_cell.angle_gamma   90.00
#
_symmetry.space_group_name_H-M   'P 1'
#
loop_
_entity.id
_entity.type
_entity.pdbx_description
1 polymer ?
#
loop_
_entity_poly.entity_id
_entity_poly.type
_entity_poly.pdbx_seq_one_letter_code
_entity_poly.pdbx_strand_id
1 'polypeptide(L)'
;MDFISKIENLPFIINFKRKLRKKDYLNSTHAAKETAELFLQLIQSSLKEKSITKFAELILLVTYFGKMFTSIDPVQFCTGNTIKRILHIIREELKGSIVKEKLDFDKKQEIIFEKIKETKKNIKKIRDFDFIEIEVKKKTNKDSEDDMEEESGSEKTSTQKLYEIQQFEINIPISETNKNNIITKMDVLISEIDNISNSIINQKEIKDLINDGDIILTSNFSQQVAEILEENAKTKKFKVLVAESRPLFNKKSQADYLVSKKINTTIIEDDDVYDIMSKMTKVKVLIGARAILVNGGLITYGGAYNICLAANMFSIPVIIAGGTTKLTPMHAFKHDLYNEFLSPDLIFGKNVKYEGDISSIQFNNPSFDYVPPNLITMYATDMGIINPIYLYRLFADLYDQEDYEI
;
A
#
# COMPACT_ATOMS: atom_id res chain seq x y z
N MET A 1 3.14 -27.62 -7.55
CA MET A 1 1.87 -27.28 -8.24
C MET A 1 0.63 -27.80 -7.52
N ASP A 2 0.65 -29.00 -6.93
CA ASP A 2 -0.52 -29.55 -6.22
C ASP A 2 -1.01 -28.77 -4.99
N PHE A 3 -0.11 -28.05 -4.30
CA PHE A 3 -0.47 -27.28 -3.10
C PHE A 3 -1.26 -26.01 -3.43
N ILE A 4 -0.80 -25.24 -4.43
CA ILE A 4 -1.47 -24.01 -4.87
C ILE A 4 -2.86 -24.34 -5.42
N SER A 5 -3.02 -25.39 -6.23
CA SER A 5 -4.31 -25.79 -6.78
C SER A 5 -5.31 -26.26 -5.71
N LYS A 6 -4.83 -26.86 -4.62
CA LYS A 6 -5.69 -27.18 -3.46
C LYS A 6 -6.20 -25.90 -2.77
N ILE A 7 -5.33 -24.92 -2.56
CA ILE A 7 -5.70 -23.65 -1.93
C ILE A 7 -6.67 -22.87 -2.82
N GLU A 8 -6.45 -22.82 -4.14
CA GLU A 8 -7.36 -22.13 -5.07
C GLU A 8 -8.80 -22.62 -4.99
N ASN A 9 -9.00 -23.89 -4.65
CA ASN A 9 -10.30 -24.53 -4.52
C ASN A 9 -10.93 -24.37 -3.15
N LEU A 10 -10.29 -23.67 -2.20
CA LEU A 10 -10.88 -23.40 -0.90
C LEU A 10 -12.12 -22.51 -1.03
N PRO A 11 -13.22 -22.82 -0.31
CA PRO A 11 -14.48 -22.09 -0.45
C PRO A 11 -14.36 -20.59 -0.24
N PHE A 12 -13.50 -20.13 0.67
CA PHE A 12 -13.30 -18.71 0.94
C PHE A 12 -12.57 -18.00 -0.22
N ILE A 13 -11.61 -18.66 -0.88
CA ILE A 13 -10.92 -18.11 -2.08
C ILE A 13 -11.89 -17.99 -3.25
N ILE A 14 -12.69 -19.02 -3.50
CA ILE A 14 -13.69 -18.99 -4.58
C ILE A 14 -14.73 -17.90 -4.32
N ASN A 15 -15.19 -17.75 -3.09
CA ASN A 15 -16.15 -16.71 -2.72
C ASN A 15 -15.57 -15.31 -2.93
N PHE A 16 -14.33 -15.08 -2.52
CA PHE A 16 -13.66 -13.80 -2.71
C PHE A 16 -13.45 -13.46 -4.19
N LYS A 17 -13.00 -14.42 -5.02
CA LYS A 17 -12.93 -14.26 -6.48
C LYS A 17 -14.29 -13.85 -7.08
N ARG A 18 -15.38 -14.44 -6.58
CA ARG A 18 -16.74 -14.09 -7.04
C ARG A 18 -17.14 -12.68 -6.64
N LYS A 19 -16.82 -12.26 -5.41
CA LYS A 19 -17.08 -10.89 -4.95
C LYS A 19 -16.30 -9.86 -5.78
N LEU A 20 -15.01 -10.10 -6.05
CA LEU A 20 -14.19 -9.24 -6.91
C LEU A 20 -14.82 -9.07 -8.30
N ARG A 21 -15.20 -10.17 -8.95
CA ARG A 21 -15.84 -10.13 -10.28
C ARG A 21 -17.17 -9.38 -10.30
N LYS A 22 -17.94 -9.45 -9.22
CA LYS A 22 -19.23 -8.78 -9.09
C LYS A 22 -19.12 -7.35 -8.61
N LYS A 23 -17.91 -6.91 -8.18
CA LYS A 23 -17.67 -5.63 -7.51
C LYS A 23 -18.59 -5.41 -6.31
N ASP A 24 -18.85 -6.50 -5.57
CA ASP A 24 -19.78 -6.57 -4.44
C ASP A 24 -19.11 -6.13 -3.15
N TYR A 25 -18.76 -4.84 -3.08
CA TYR A 25 -18.17 -4.20 -1.91
C TYR A 25 -18.96 -2.95 -1.52
N LEU A 26 -19.18 -2.76 -0.23
CA LEU A 26 -19.83 -1.56 0.28
C LEU A 26 -19.01 -0.29 0.00
N ASN A 27 -17.71 -0.37 0.22
CA ASN A 27 -16.75 0.71 -0.04
C ASN A 27 -15.31 0.17 -0.12
N SER A 28 -14.34 1.04 -0.39
CA SER A 28 -12.92 0.67 -0.50
C SER A 28 -12.30 0.17 0.82
N THR A 29 -12.73 0.69 1.96
CA THR A 29 -12.29 0.24 3.29
C THR A 29 -12.77 -1.19 3.57
N HIS A 30 -14.02 -1.49 3.21
CA HIS A 30 -14.58 -2.84 3.34
C HIS A 30 -13.82 -3.85 2.46
N ALA A 31 -13.48 -3.47 1.22
CA ALA A 31 -12.66 -4.32 0.35
C ALA A 31 -11.26 -4.58 0.92
N ALA A 32 -10.61 -3.55 1.49
CA ALA A 32 -9.32 -3.68 2.16
C ALA A 32 -9.40 -4.64 3.35
N LYS A 33 -10.43 -4.50 4.20
CA LYS A 33 -10.65 -5.37 5.36
C LYS A 33 -10.86 -6.82 4.96
N GLU A 34 -11.80 -7.09 4.04
CA GLU A 34 -12.06 -8.45 3.55
C GLU A 34 -10.81 -9.08 2.94
N THR A 35 -9.98 -8.28 2.25
CA THR A 35 -8.69 -8.74 1.73
C THR A 35 -7.74 -9.15 2.86
N ALA A 36 -7.59 -8.32 3.89
CA ALA A 36 -6.72 -8.61 5.02
C ALA A 36 -7.17 -9.86 5.80
N GLU A 37 -8.47 -10.00 6.07
CA GLU A 37 -9.07 -11.16 6.74
C GLU A 37 -8.86 -12.45 5.94
N LEU A 38 -9.03 -12.39 4.62
CA LEU A 38 -8.80 -13.52 3.72
C LEU A 38 -7.34 -13.98 3.76
N PHE A 39 -6.38 -13.04 3.67
CA PHE A 39 -4.97 -13.39 3.74
C PHE A 39 -4.56 -13.87 5.13
N LEU A 40 -5.17 -13.37 6.20
CA LEU A 40 -4.97 -13.89 7.55
C LEU A 40 -5.39 -15.38 7.63
N GLN A 41 -6.57 -15.72 7.12
CA GLN A 41 -7.03 -17.11 7.06
C GLN A 41 -6.12 -17.98 6.19
N LEU A 42 -5.67 -17.47 5.04
CA LEU A 42 -4.75 -18.16 4.13
C LEU A 42 -3.42 -18.48 4.81
N ILE A 43 -2.82 -17.49 5.47
CA ILE A 43 -1.54 -17.63 6.17
C ILE A 43 -1.69 -18.58 7.36
N GLN A 44 -2.73 -18.43 8.18
CA GLN A 44 -2.97 -19.30 9.32
C GLN A 44 -3.16 -20.77 8.90
N SER A 45 -3.93 -21.05 7.85
CA SER A 45 -4.14 -22.40 7.36
C SER A 45 -2.84 -23.02 6.82
N SER A 46 -2.09 -22.27 6.02
CA SER A 46 -0.82 -22.70 5.43
C SER A 46 0.28 -22.99 6.45
N LEU A 47 0.33 -22.18 7.52
CA LEU A 47 1.29 -22.36 8.61
C LEU A 47 0.90 -23.51 9.56
N LYS A 48 -0.40 -23.77 9.79
CA LYS A 48 -0.90 -24.88 10.63
C LYS A 48 -0.63 -26.23 9.98
N GLU A 49 -0.86 -26.36 8.69
CA GLU A 49 -0.64 -27.60 7.93
C GLU A 49 0.84 -27.91 7.72
N LYS A 50 1.76 -27.04 8.18
CA LYS A 50 3.21 -27.12 7.93
C LYS A 50 3.57 -27.27 6.44
N SER A 51 2.68 -26.86 5.58
CA SER A 51 2.88 -26.86 4.13
C SER A 51 3.85 -25.77 3.69
N ILE A 52 3.99 -24.72 4.50
CA ILE A 52 4.97 -23.64 4.35
C ILE A 52 5.86 -23.60 5.58
N THR A 53 7.16 -23.70 5.34
CA THR A 53 8.19 -23.71 6.39
C THR A 53 9.17 -22.56 6.29
N LYS A 54 9.25 -21.91 5.13
CA LYS A 54 10.21 -20.85 4.82
C LYS A 54 9.52 -19.55 4.46
N PHE A 55 10.17 -18.43 4.77
CA PHE A 55 9.67 -17.10 4.43
C PHE A 55 9.47 -16.91 2.91
N ALA A 56 10.40 -17.43 2.09
CA ALA A 56 10.28 -17.34 0.64
C ALA A 56 9.00 -18.01 0.10
N GLU A 57 8.65 -19.18 0.64
CA GLU A 57 7.42 -19.88 0.26
C GLU A 57 6.16 -19.06 0.62
N LEU A 58 6.20 -18.39 1.78
CA LEU A 58 5.10 -17.54 2.23
C LEU A 58 4.95 -16.29 1.35
N ILE A 59 6.07 -15.62 1.02
CA ILE A 59 6.09 -14.46 0.13
C ILE A 59 5.57 -14.85 -1.25
N LEU A 60 6.04 -15.97 -1.81
CA LEU A 60 5.57 -16.47 -3.10
C LEU A 60 4.08 -16.78 -3.10
N LEU A 61 3.55 -17.38 -2.03
CA LEU A 61 2.12 -17.65 -1.89
C LEU A 61 1.30 -16.35 -1.92
N VAL A 62 1.68 -15.38 -1.09
CA VAL A 62 0.97 -14.09 -1.00
C VAL A 62 1.07 -13.33 -2.32
N THR A 63 2.24 -13.31 -2.96
CA THR A 63 2.46 -12.68 -4.27
C THR A 63 1.60 -13.33 -5.37
N TYR A 64 1.53 -14.66 -5.39
CA TYR A 64 0.73 -15.40 -6.38
C TYR A 64 -0.76 -15.03 -6.29
N PHE A 65 -1.33 -15.14 -5.08
CA PHE A 65 -2.74 -14.77 -4.87
C PHE A 65 -2.96 -13.28 -5.04
N GLY A 66 -1.98 -12.45 -4.68
CA GLY A 66 -2.01 -11.00 -4.90
C GLY A 66 -2.17 -10.66 -6.38
N LYS A 67 -1.29 -11.16 -7.25
CA LYS A 67 -1.38 -10.97 -8.70
C LYS A 67 -2.68 -11.48 -9.29
N MET A 68 -3.15 -12.63 -8.81
CA MET A 68 -4.42 -13.19 -9.26
C MET A 68 -5.60 -12.31 -8.89
N PHE A 69 -5.67 -11.77 -7.67
CA PHE A 69 -6.79 -10.93 -7.24
C PHE A 69 -6.75 -9.54 -7.89
N THR A 70 -5.58 -8.93 -8.01
CA THR A 70 -5.42 -7.64 -8.70
C THR A 70 -5.74 -7.74 -10.20
N SER A 71 -5.48 -8.90 -10.84
CA SER A 71 -5.86 -9.11 -12.25
C SER A 71 -7.37 -9.25 -12.46
N ILE A 72 -8.13 -9.68 -11.44
CA ILE A 72 -9.59 -9.81 -11.53
C ILE A 72 -10.27 -8.43 -11.50
N ASP A 73 -9.82 -7.53 -10.64
CA ASP A 73 -10.32 -6.15 -10.55
C ASP A 73 -9.15 -5.17 -10.35
N PRO A 74 -8.49 -4.76 -11.44
CA PRO A 74 -7.30 -3.89 -11.35
C PRO A 74 -7.62 -2.47 -10.88
N VAL A 75 -8.88 -2.08 -10.90
CA VAL A 75 -9.34 -0.75 -10.45
C VAL A 75 -9.68 -0.72 -8.96
N GLN A 76 -9.69 -1.88 -8.30
CA GLN A 76 -9.87 -1.97 -6.84
C GLN A 76 -8.52 -1.85 -6.13
N PHE A 77 -7.96 -0.66 -6.16
CA PHE A 77 -6.61 -0.35 -5.65
C PHE A 77 -6.41 -0.79 -4.19
N CYS A 78 -7.43 -0.66 -3.33
CA CYS A 78 -7.30 -1.00 -1.92
C CYS A 78 -6.99 -2.48 -1.68
N THR A 79 -7.48 -3.40 -2.54
CA THR A 79 -7.12 -4.82 -2.48
C THR A 79 -5.61 -4.99 -2.72
N GLY A 80 -5.07 -4.44 -3.81
CA GLY A 80 -3.64 -4.50 -4.11
C GLY A 80 -2.78 -3.84 -3.03
N ASN A 81 -3.20 -2.68 -2.54
CA ASN A 81 -2.49 -1.94 -1.49
C ASN A 81 -2.41 -2.75 -0.19
N THR A 82 -3.51 -3.39 0.21
CA THR A 82 -3.56 -4.23 1.41
C THR A 82 -2.62 -5.42 1.28
N ILE A 83 -2.58 -6.07 0.12
CA ILE A 83 -1.68 -7.20 -0.15
C ILE A 83 -0.21 -6.77 -0.05
N LYS A 84 0.14 -5.61 -0.59
CA LYS A 84 1.49 -5.04 -0.50
C LYS A 84 1.88 -4.73 0.95
N ARG A 85 0.96 -4.22 1.78
CA ARG A 85 1.19 -4.04 3.22
C ARG A 85 1.40 -5.36 3.95
N ILE A 86 0.67 -6.42 3.57
CA ILE A 86 0.88 -7.75 4.14
C ILE A 86 2.27 -8.29 3.78
N LEU A 87 2.70 -8.12 2.54
CA LEU A 87 4.05 -8.49 2.12
C LEU A 87 5.12 -7.71 2.89
N HIS A 88 4.92 -6.42 3.08
CA HIS A 88 5.82 -5.59 3.90
C HIS A 88 5.94 -6.13 5.34
N ILE A 89 4.85 -6.50 5.98
CA ILE A 89 4.85 -7.12 7.32
C ILE A 89 5.68 -8.41 7.33
N ILE A 90 5.52 -9.28 6.33
CA ILE A 90 6.25 -10.54 6.23
C ILE A 90 7.75 -10.28 6.00
N ARG A 91 8.10 -9.31 5.16
CA ARG A 91 9.50 -8.92 4.88
C ARG A 91 10.18 -8.27 6.08
N GLU A 92 9.48 -7.48 6.88
CA GLU A 92 10.00 -6.95 8.13
C GLU A 92 10.37 -8.05 9.13
N GLU A 93 9.50 -9.07 9.29
CA GLU A 93 9.80 -10.21 10.15
C GLU A 93 10.98 -11.04 9.62
N LEU A 94 11.10 -11.17 8.28
CA LEU A 94 12.25 -11.79 7.64
C LEU A 94 13.55 -11.00 7.94
N LYS A 95 13.55 -9.68 7.73
CA LYS A 95 14.70 -8.79 8.04
C LYS A 95 15.11 -8.92 9.51
N GLY A 96 14.14 -8.93 10.43
CA GLY A 96 14.37 -9.15 11.85
C GLY A 96 14.98 -10.52 12.17
N SER A 97 14.61 -11.56 11.43
CA SER A 97 15.17 -12.92 11.58
C SER A 97 16.61 -13.01 11.08
N ILE A 98 16.90 -12.36 9.94
CA ILE A 98 18.25 -12.27 9.37
C ILE A 98 19.22 -11.62 10.37
N VAL A 99 18.82 -10.51 10.98
CA VAL A 99 19.63 -9.81 11.97
C VAL A 99 19.91 -10.68 13.19
N LYS A 100 18.89 -11.43 13.69
CA LYS A 100 19.06 -12.35 14.82
C LYS A 100 20.01 -13.49 14.48
N GLU A 101 19.87 -14.12 13.31
CA GLU A 101 20.76 -15.22 12.90
C GLU A 101 22.21 -14.74 12.71
N LYS A 102 22.44 -13.56 12.16
CA LYS A 102 23.78 -12.95 12.07
C LYS A 102 24.37 -12.69 13.46
N LEU A 103 23.60 -12.12 14.38
CA LEU A 103 24.05 -11.88 15.76
C LEU A 103 24.38 -13.19 16.50
N ASP A 104 23.58 -14.24 16.30
CA ASP A 104 23.84 -15.56 16.88
C ASP A 104 25.04 -16.24 16.26
N PHE A 105 25.29 -16.04 14.97
CA PHE A 105 26.50 -16.51 14.29
C PHE A 105 27.76 -15.82 14.80
N ASP A 106 27.73 -14.50 14.94
CA ASP A 106 28.86 -13.71 15.47
C ASP A 106 29.17 -14.09 16.91
N LYS A 107 28.15 -14.26 17.77
CA LYS A 107 28.32 -14.76 19.14
C LYS A 107 28.90 -16.17 19.19
N LYS A 108 28.45 -17.07 18.31
CA LYS A 108 29.02 -18.42 18.20
C LYS A 108 30.47 -18.38 17.74
N GLN A 109 30.83 -17.50 16.84
CA GLN A 109 32.24 -17.30 16.44
C GLN A 109 33.07 -16.74 17.57
N GLU A 110 32.59 -15.79 18.37
CA GLU A 110 33.26 -15.29 19.54
C GLU A 110 33.52 -16.39 20.60
N ILE A 111 32.50 -17.20 20.90
CA ILE A 111 32.61 -18.33 21.83
C ILE A 111 33.63 -19.38 21.34
N ILE A 112 33.64 -19.66 20.04
CA ILE A 112 34.62 -20.58 19.42
C ILE A 112 36.01 -19.98 19.52
N PHE A 113 36.17 -18.68 19.27
CA PHE A 113 37.44 -17.99 19.34
C PHE A 113 37.99 -17.95 20.79
N GLU A 114 37.13 -17.73 21.80
CA GLU A 114 37.49 -17.81 23.20
C GLU A 114 37.92 -19.23 23.62
N LYS A 115 37.17 -20.26 23.20
CA LYS A 115 37.54 -21.67 23.44
C LYS A 115 38.86 -22.05 22.80
N ILE A 116 39.14 -21.58 21.58
CA ILE A 116 40.43 -21.77 20.93
C ILE A 116 41.55 -21.08 21.69
N LYS A 117 41.32 -19.89 22.21
CA LYS A 117 42.27 -19.10 23.03
C LYS A 117 42.58 -19.82 24.35
N GLU A 118 41.53 -20.34 24.98
CA GLU A 118 41.65 -21.11 26.22
C GLU A 118 42.38 -22.44 26.02
N THR A 119 42.08 -23.15 24.93
CA THR A 119 42.77 -24.38 24.52
C THR A 119 44.25 -24.11 24.22
N LYS A 120 44.58 -23.01 23.51
CA LYS A 120 45.98 -22.59 23.29
C LYS A 120 46.70 -22.24 24.59
N LYS A 121 46.01 -21.63 25.57
CA LYS A 121 46.56 -21.32 26.87
C LYS A 121 46.83 -22.58 27.69
N ASN A 122 45.97 -23.58 27.59
CA ASN A 122 46.14 -24.87 28.25
C ASN A 122 47.24 -25.70 27.60
N ILE A 123 47.40 -25.68 26.29
CA ILE A 123 48.49 -26.31 25.54
C ILE A 123 49.84 -25.65 25.90
N LYS A 124 49.87 -24.32 26.11
CA LYS A 124 51.07 -23.62 26.54
C LYS A 124 51.47 -23.99 28.00
N LYS A 125 50.47 -24.20 28.89
CA LYS A 125 50.70 -24.70 30.25
C LYS A 125 51.22 -26.16 30.29
N ILE A 126 50.80 -27.00 29.31
CA ILE A 126 51.29 -28.38 29.18
C ILE A 126 52.71 -28.43 28.59
N ARG A 127 53.05 -27.43 27.75
CA ARG A 127 54.42 -27.31 27.19
C ARG A 127 55.49 -26.87 28.22
N ASP A 128 55.04 -26.23 29.34
CA ASP A 128 55.93 -25.84 30.43
C ASP A 128 56.21 -27.00 31.43
N PHE A 129 55.63 -28.19 31.16
CA PHE A 129 55.81 -29.41 31.97
C PHE A 129 56.19 -30.58 31.09
N ASP A 130 57.36 -30.63 30.53
CA ASP A 130 58.15 -31.79 30.10
C ASP A 130 59.03 -31.44 28.93
N PHE A 131 60.33 -31.42 29.25
CA PHE A 131 61.41 -31.50 28.29
C PHE A 131 61.37 -32.84 27.60
N ILE A 132 61.03 -32.88 26.29
CA ILE A 132 61.56 -33.85 25.36
C ILE A 132 61.87 -33.10 24.07
N GLU A 133 63.20 -32.91 23.85
CA GLU A 133 63.76 -32.50 22.57
C GLU A 133 63.44 -33.53 21.53
N ILE A 134 62.61 -33.16 20.55
CA ILE A 134 62.55 -33.84 19.26
C ILE A 134 63.19 -32.90 18.24
N GLU A 135 64.46 -33.16 17.92
CA GLU A 135 65.14 -32.56 16.78
C GLU A 135 64.37 -32.84 15.48
N VAL A 136 63.69 -31.87 14.93
CA VAL A 136 63.23 -31.89 13.56
C VAL A 136 64.36 -31.38 12.68
N LYS A 137 65.08 -32.31 12.01
CA LYS A 137 66.08 -32.02 10.99
C LYS A 137 65.42 -31.18 9.89
N LYS A 138 65.85 -29.91 9.80
CA LYS A 138 65.63 -29.06 8.64
C LYS A 138 66.44 -29.65 7.49
N LYS A 139 65.82 -30.29 6.51
CA LYS A 139 66.35 -30.43 5.17
C LYS A 139 66.15 -29.14 4.43
N THR A 140 67.16 -28.37 4.30
CA THR A 140 67.31 -27.32 3.32
C THR A 140 67.56 -27.97 1.96
N ASN A 141 66.65 -27.84 1.04
CA ASN A 141 66.97 -27.87 -0.37
C ASN A 141 66.69 -26.47 -0.93
N LYS A 142 67.78 -25.85 -1.32
CA LYS A 142 67.85 -24.73 -2.24
C LYS A 142 67.58 -25.25 -3.63
N ASP A 143 67.08 -24.34 -4.42
CA ASP A 143 67.01 -24.25 -5.86
C ASP A 143 65.66 -24.57 -6.48
N SER A 144 64.94 -23.51 -6.73
CA SER A 144 64.54 -23.02 -8.07
C SER A 144 63.61 -21.82 -7.89
N GLU A 145 64.04 -20.78 -8.55
CA GLU A 145 63.29 -19.55 -8.82
C GLU A 145 62.04 -19.86 -9.65
N ASP A 146 61.11 -18.96 -9.52
CA ASP A 146 59.91 -18.72 -10.35
C ASP A 146 58.61 -19.28 -9.82
N ASP A 147 57.84 -18.31 -9.57
CA ASP A 147 56.40 -18.07 -9.67
C ASP A 147 55.78 -17.53 -8.36
N MET A 148 55.75 -16.20 -8.30
CA MET A 148 54.79 -15.44 -7.48
C MET A 148 53.41 -15.77 -7.99
N GLU A 149 52.74 -16.71 -7.38
CA GLU A 149 51.26 -16.69 -7.33
C GLU A 149 50.83 -15.86 -6.13
N GLU A 150 50.51 -14.59 -6.37
CA GLU A 150 49.67 -13.80 -5.53
C GLU A 150 48.39 -14.60 -5.30
N GLU A 151 48.18 -15.09 -4.07
CA GLU A 151 46.85 -15.41 -3.59
C GLU A 151 46.02 -14.11 -3.63
N SER A 152 45.51 -13.77 -4.82
CA SER A 152 44.41 -12.82 -4.98
C SER A 152 43.20 -13.41 -4.28
N GLY A 153 42.98 -13.03 -3.04
CA GLY A 153 41.70 -13.17 -2.41
C GLY A 153 40.69 -12.48 -3.34
N SER A 154 40.01 -13.26 -4.18
CA SER A 154 39.01 -12.75 -5.10
C SER A 154 37.93 -12.06 -4.27
N GLU A 155 37.95 -10.74 -4.25
CA GLU A 155 36.81 -9.95 -3.79
C GLU A 155 35.61 -10.36 -4.65
N LYS A 156 34.71 -11.12 -4.03
CA LYS A 156 33.46 -11.52 -4.67
C LYS A 156 32.81 -10.29 -5.26
N THR A 157 32.54 -10.30 -6.54
CA THR A 157 31.89 -9.22 -7.27
C THR A 157 30.59 -8.85 -6.55
N SER A 158 30.22 -7.57 -6.53
CA SER A 158 29.02 -7.09 -5.85
C SER A 158 27.76 -7.88 -6.23
N THR A 159 27.71 -8.38 -7.47
CA THR A 159 26.65 -9.26 -8.00
C THR A 159 26.64 -10.65 -7.35
N GLN A 160 27.83 -11.22 -7.05
CA GLN A 160 27.93 -12.52 -6.37
C GLN A 160 27.54 -12.40 -4.88
N LYS A 161 27.89 -11.29 -4.22
CA LYS A 161 27.45 -11.01 -2.85
C LYS A 161 25.94 -10.83 -2.79
N LEU A 162 25.34 -10.12 -3.74
CA LEU A 162 23.89 -9.96 -3.86
C LEU A 162 23.17 -11.30 -4.09
N TYR A 163 23.71 -12.16 -4.95
CA TYR A 163 23.15 -13.48 -5.23
C TYR A 163 23.21 -14.41 -4.01
N GLU A 164 24.33 -14.37 -3.25
CA GLU A 164 24.47 -15.15 -2.01
C GLU A 164 23.51 -14.65 -0.92
N ILE A 165 23.33 -13.34 -0.80
CA ILE A 165 22.36 -12.74 0.13
C ILE A 165 20.93 -13.16 -0.25
N GLN A 166 20.56 -13.08 -1.52
CA GLN A 166 19.26 -13.54 -1.99
C GLN A 166 19.04 -15.04 -1.75
N GLN A 167 20.05 -15.89 -2.00
CA GLN A 167 19.97 -17.33 -1.71
C GLN A 167 19.87 -17.62 -0.20
N PHE A 168 20.53 -16.81 0.64
CA PHE A 168 20.43 -16.95 2.09
C PHE A 168 19.02 -16.59 2.57
N GLU A 169 18.45 -15.49 2.10
CA GLU A 169 17.09 -15.05 2.42
C GLU A 169 16.01 -16.07 2.01
N ILE A 170 16.23 -16.78 0.89
CA ILE A 170 15.32 -17.81 0.38
C ILE A 170 15.17 -19.01 1.35
N ASN A 171 16.18 -19.30 2.17
CA ASN A 171 16.24 -20.52 2.98
C ASN A 171 15.90 -20.33 4.47
N ILE A 172 15.57 -19.11 4.93
CA ILE A 172 15.28 -18.84 6.33
C ILE A 172 13.97 -19.51 6.75
N PRO A 173 13.98 -20.38 7.78
CA PRO A 173 12.78 -21.02 8.29
C PRO A 173 11.94 -20.05 9.12
N ILE A 174 10.62 -20.23 9.09
CA ILE A 174 9.68 -19.48 9.92
C ILE A 174 9.61 -20.12 11.30
N SER A 175 10.13 -19.45 12.33
CA SER A 175 10.00 -19.88 13.71
C SER A 175 8.57 -19.72 14.24
N GLU A 176 8.20 -20.42 15.32
CA GLU A 176 6.89 -20.24 15.96
C GLU A 176 6.69 -18.80 16.48
N THR A 177 7.76 -18.14 16.92
CA THR A 177 7.71 -16.73 17.33
C THR A 177 7.38 -15.83 16.13
N ASN A 178 7.98 -16.06 14.96
CA ASN A 178 7.71 -15.29 13.75
C ASN A 178 6.28 -15.48 13.25
N LYS A 179 5.76 -16.73 13.33
CA LYS A 179 4.34 -17.02 12.99
C LYS A 179 3.38 -16.17 13.84
N ASN A 180 3.59 -16.18 15.15
CA ASN A 180 2.76 -15.42 16.07
C ASN A 180 2.89 -13.91 15.82
N ASN A 181 4.08 -13.41 15.56
CA ASN A 181 4.31 -12.00 15.24
C ASN A 181 3.59 -11.58 13.96
N ILE A 182 3.70 -12.37 12.89
CA ILE A 182 3.01 -12.09 11.62
C ILE A 182 1.50 -12.03 11.85
N ILE A 183 0.92 -13.02 12.54
CA ILE A 183 -0.51 -13.06 12.84
C ILE A 183 -0.92 -11.83 13.65
N THR A 184 -0.19 -11.51 14.72
CA THR A 184 -0.49 -10.33 15.55
C THR A 184 -0.40 -9.02 14.76
N LYS A 185 0.62 -8.84 13.91
CA LYS A 185 0.74 -7.66 13.06
C LYS A 185 -0.39 -7.57 12.03
N MET A 186 -0.87 -8.71 11.52
CA MET A 186 -2.04 -8.73 10.63
C MET A 186 -3.33 -8.36 11.36
N ASP A 187 -3.53 -8.83 12.59
CA ASP A 187 -4.68 -8.43 13.42
C ASP A 187 -4.65 -6.91 13.72
N VAL A 188 -3.45 -6.35 13.96
CA VAL A 188 -3.27 -4.90 14.11
C VAL A 188 -3.63 -4.18 12.81
N LEU A 189 -3.17 -4.67 11.64
CA LEU A 189 -3.52 -4.10 10.34
C LEU A 189 -5.04 -4.09 10.10
N ILE A 190 -5.73 -5.17 10.42
CA ILE A 190 -7.21 -5.25 10.31
C ILE A 190 -7.88 -4.20 11.22
N SER A 191 -7.38 -4.07 12.45
CA SER A 191 -7.88 -3.07 13.40
C SER A 191 -7.62 -1.64 12.94
N GLU A 192 -6.46 -1.37 12.34
CA GLU A 192 -6.14 -0.07 11.72
C GLU A 192 -7.12 0.25 10.60
N ILE A 193 -7.38 -0.71 9.70
CA ILE A 193 -8.31 -0.54 8.59
C ILE A 193 -9.73 -0.21 9.10
N ASP A 194 -10.20 -0.90 10.13
CA ASP A 194 -11.50 -0.65 10.75
C ASP A 194 -11.61 0.75 11.37
N ASN A 195 -10.52 1.25 11.91
CA ASN A 195 -10.50 2.52 12.62
C ASN A 195 -10.10 3.72 11.75
N ILE A 196 -9.79 3.54 10.45
CA ILE A 196 -9.37 4.64 9.56
C ILE A 196 -10.32 5.83 9.61
N SER A 197 -11.63 5.59 9.43
CA SER A 197 -12.62 6.66 9.46
C SER A 197 -12.64 7.40 10.81
N ASN A 198 -12.64 6.66 11.91
CA ASN A 198 -12.60 7.25 13.25
C ASN A 198 -11.30 8.03 13.49
N SER A 199 -10.19 7.51 13.01
CA SER A 199 -8.89 8.19 13.13
C SER A 199 -8.87 9.50 12.37
N ILE A 200 -9.41 9.56 11.15
CA ILE A 200 -9.54 10.79 10.37
C ILE A 200 -10.43 11.81 11.09
N ILE A 201 -11.61 11.40 11.52
CA ILE A 201 -12.60 12.29 12.11
C ILE A 201 -12.14 12.89 13.45
N ASN A 202 -11.41 12.13 14.25
CA ASN A 202 -11.01 12.55 15.60
C ASN A 202 -9.80 13.49 15.62
N GLN A 203 -9.09 13.67 14.50
CA GLN A 203 -7.94 14.59 14.44
C GLN A 203 -8.39 16.04 14.49
N LYS A 204 -7.79 16.79 15.40
CA LYS A 204 -8.09 18.21 15.59
C LYS A 204 -7.79 19.02 14.34
N GLU A 205 -6.66 18.73 13.69
CA GLU A 205 -6.21 19.41 12.49
C GLU A 205 -7.22 19.28 11.34
N ILE A 206 -7.87 18.11 11.21
CA ILE A 206 -8.89 17.86 10.19
C ILE A 206 -10.19 18.57 10.54
N LYS A 207 -10.54 18.60 11.83
CA LYS A 207 -11.69 19.40 12.29
C LYS A 207 -11.50 20.88 12.01
N ASP A 208 -10.29 21.41 12.18
CA ASP A 208 -9.97 22.82 11.97
C ASP A 208 -9.91 23.23 10.48
N LEU A 209 -9.98 22.26 9.53
CA LEU A 209 -10.06 22.56 8.10
C LEU A 209 -11.35 23.29 7.69
N ILE A 210 -12.45 23.08 8.40
CA ILE A 210 -13.76 23.70 8.13
C ILE A 210 -14.04 24.72 9.22
N ASN A 211 -14.42 25.93 8.85
CA ASN A 211 -14.76 27.02 9.76
C ASN A 211 -16.24 27.43 9.63
N ASP A 212 -16.72 28.19 10.59
CA ASP A 212 -18.06 28.79 10.51
C ASP A 212 -18.20 29.73 9.30
N GLY A 213 -19.27 29.52 8.55
CA GLY A 213 -19.56 30.29 7.34
C GLY A 213 -18.80 29.87 6.10
N ASP A 214 -18.02 28.80 6.16
CA ASP A 214 -17.35 28.22 4.98
C ASP A 214 -18.38 27.61 4.00
N ILE A 215 -18.01 27.60 2.74
CA ILE A 215 -18.72 26.89 1.67
C ILE A 215 -17.83 25.75 1.21
N ILE A 216 -18.31 24.52 1.39
CA ILE A 216 -17.56 23.31 1.03
C ILE A 216 -18.10 22.78 -0.29
N LEU A 217 -17.28 22.75 -1.33
CA LEU A 217 -17.62 22.14 -2.61
C LEU A 217 -17.10 20.71 -2.61
N THR A 218 -17.98 19.76 -2.91
CA THR A 218 -17.66 18.33 -3.01
C THR A 218 -18.27 17.74 -4.27
N SER A 219 -17.76 16.60 -4.67
CA SER A 219 -18.29 15.82 -5.80
C SER A 219 -18.33 14.34 -5.44
N ASN A 220 -19.22 13.60 -6.06
CA ASN A 220 -19.38 12.16 -5.86
C ASN A 220 -19.61 11.74 -4.40
N PHE A 221 -20.11 10.52 -4.20
CA PHE A 221 -20.24 9.98 -2.85
C PHE A 221 -18.91 9.45 -2.34
N SER A 222 -18.46 10.02 -1.24
CA SER A 222 -17.33 9.52 -0.45
C SER A 222 -17.72 9.43 1.00
N GLN A 223 -17.68 8.25 1.57
CA GLN A 223 -18.01 8.04 2.97
C GLN A 223 -17.12 8.86 3.91
N GLN A 224 -15.81 8.92 3.66
CA GLN A 224 -14.87 9.70 4.48
C GLN A 224 -15.17 11.20 4.43
N VAL A 225 -15.52 11.73 3.24
CA VAL A 225 -15.97 13.13 3.12
C VAL A 225 -17.26 13.35 3.89
N ALA A 226 -18.24 12.47 3.73
CA ALA A 226 -19.51 12.55 4.41
C ALA A 226 -19.37 12.55 5.94
N GLU A 227 -18.54 11.69 6.47
CA GLU A 227 -18.24 11.57 7.90
C GLU A 227 -17.51 12.81 8.46
N ILE A 228 -16.52 13.35 7.71
CA ILE A 228 -15.83 14.61 8.08
C ILE A 228 -16.85 15.76 8.15
N LEU A 229 -17.75 15.87 7.18
CA LEU A 229 -18.77 16.90 7.15
C LEU A 229 -19.78 16.74 8.29
N GLU A 230 -20.22 15.51 8.56
CA GLU A 230 -21.14 15.21 9.67
C GLU A 230 -20.53 15.59 11.01
N GLU A 231 -19.27 15.23 11.27
CA GLU A 231 -18.62 15.55 12.54
C GLU A 231 -18.47 17.06 12.76
N ASN A 232 -18.04 17.78 11.71
CA ASN A 232 -17.93 19.25 11.77
C ASN A 232 -19.26 19.95 11.94
N ALA A 233 -20.34 19.42 11.36
CA ALA A 233 -21.68 19.99 11.49
C ALA A 233 -22.25 19.95 12.91
N LYS A 234 -21.68 19.13 13.80
CA LYS A 234 -22.06 19.11 15.22
C LYS A 234 -21.67 20.41 15.94
N THR A 235 -20.62 21.07 15.50
CA THR A 235 -20.03 22.23 16.20
C THR A 235 -19.97 23.50 15.35
N LYS A 236 -20.07 23.39 14.02
CA LYS A 236 -19.88 24.50 13.08
C LYS A 236 -21.04 24.59 12.09
N LYS A 237 -21.30 25.82 11.62
CA LYS A 237 -22.33 26.10 10.62
C LYS A 237 -21.66 26.44 9.29
N PHE A 238 -21.83 25.60 8.30
CA PHE A 238 -21.30 25.78 6.96
C PHE A 238 -22.31 25.31 5.91
N LYS A 239 -22.06 25.61 4.65
CA LYS A 239 -22.88 25.19 3.50
C LYS A 239 -22.10 24.21 2.64
N VAL A 240 -22.77 23.18 2.13
CA VAL A 240 -22.16 22.22 1.20
C VAL A 240 -22.77 22.38 -0.19
N LEU A 241 -21.92 22.48 -1.19
CA LEU A 241 -22.28 22.42 -2.59
C LEU A 241 -21.85 21.05 -3.12
N VAL A 242 -22.80 20.31 -3.69
CA VAL A 242 -22.53 18.98 -4.25
C VAL A 242 -22.64 19.09 -5.78
N ALA A 243 -21.50 18.93 -6.47
CA ALA A 243 -21.46 18.90 -7.92
C ALA A 243 -22.09 17.62 -8.47
N GLU A 244 -22.66 17.71 -9.67
CA GLU A 244 -23.44 16.64 -10.30
C GLU A 244 -22.64 15.37 -10.52
N SER A 245 -21.35 15.50 -10.86
CA SER A 245 -20.39 14.40 -11.06
C SER A 245 -20.84 13.44 -12.15
N ARG A 246 -20.94 13.96 -13.36
CA ARG A 246 -21.14 13.11 -14.56
C ARG A 246 -19.90 12.23 -14.79
N PRO A 247 -20.04 11.02 -15.31
CA PRO A 247 -21.26 10.37 -15.82
C PRO A 247 -22.02 9.53 -14.78
N LEU A 248 -21.50 9.36 -13.57
CA LEU A 248 -22.07 8.43 -12.58
C LEU A 248 -23.34 8.97 -11.88
N PHE A 249 -23.57 10.28 -11.91
CA PHE A 249 -24.70 10.93 -11.24
C PHE A 249 -24.90 10.56 -9.76
N ASN A 250 -23.79 10.39 -9.04
CA ASN A 250 -23.81 9.98 -7.63
C ASN A 250 -24.10 11.14 -6.66
N LYS A 251 -24.34 12.37 -7.19
CA LYS A 251 -24.66 13.55 -6.40
C LYS A 251 -25.83 13.35 -5.45
N LYS A 252 -26.85 12.62 -5.91
CA LYS A 252 -28.08 12.43 -5.13
C LYS A 252 -27.79 11.65 -3.84
N SER A 253 -27.00 10.61 -3.89
CA SER A 253 -26.64 9.84 -2.69
C SER A 253 -25.82 10.64 -1.68
N GLN A 254 -24.90 11.49 -2.14
CA GLN A 254 -24.15 12.40 -1.26
C GLN A 254 -25.07 13.46 -0.65
N ALA A 255 -25.90 14.10 -1.47
CA ALA A 255 -26.84 15.13 -0.99
C ALA A 255 -27.89 14.54 -0.03
N ASP A 256 -28.47 13.38 -0.36
CA ASP A 256 -29.47 12.70 0.49
C ASP A 256 -28.86 12.36 1.87
N TYR A 257 -27.60 11.86 1.88
CA TYR A 257 -26.90 11.60 3.14
C TYR A 257 -26.73 12.88 3.97
N LEU A 258 -26.20 13.95 3.38
CA LEU A 258 -25.94 15.21 4.07
C LEU A 258 -27.24 15.86 4.59
N VAL A 259 -28.32 15.83 3.80
CA VAL A 259 -29.63 16.33 4.21
C VAL A 259 -30.18 15.50 5.37
N SER A 260 -30.02 14.17 5.36
CA SER A 260 -30.42 13.32 6.49
C SER A 260 -29.74 13.71 7.81
N LYS A 261 -28.52 14.26 7.71
CA LYS A 261 -27.73 14.79 8.83
C LYS A 261 -28.00 16.26 9.12
N LYS A 262 -29.01 16.86 8.49
CA LYS A 262 -29.42 18.27 8.67
C LYS A 262 -28.32 19.27 8.25
N ILE A 263 -27.46 18.93 7.32
CA ILE A 263 -26.44 19.81 6.77
C ILE A 263 -27.06 20.61 5.62
N ASN A 264 -26.82 21.94 5.61
CA ASN A 264 -27.30 22.83 4.54
C ASN A 264 -26.60 22.46 3.20
N THR A 265 -27.32 21.82 2.30
CA THR A 265 -26.79 21.24 1.07
C THR A 265 -27.49 21.82 -0.15
N THR A 266 -26.71 22.15 -1.17
CA THR A 266 -27.20 22.61 -2.48
C THR A 266 -26.57 21.73 -3.55
N ILE A 267 -27.36 21.21 -4.49
CA ILE A 267 -26.87 20.51 -5.65
C ILE A 267 -26.59 21.54 -6.75
N ILE A 268 -25.45 21.42 -7.43
CA ILE A 268 -25.05 22.28 -8.54
C ILE A 268 -24.69 21.41 -9.74
N GLU A 269 -24.79 21.96 -10.95
CA GLU A 269 -24.31 21.31 -12.16
C GLU A 269 -22.77 21.46 -12.28
N ASP A 270 -22.14 20.55 -13.00
CA ASP A 270 -20.68 20.56 -13.19
C ASP A 270 -20.23 21.82 -13.95
N ASP A 271 -21.06 22.34 -14.85
CA ASP A 271 -20.80 23.53 -15.65
C ASP A 271 -20.84 24.82 -14.82
N ASP A 272 -21.60 24.86 -13.72
CA ASP A 272 -21.73 26.01 -12.83
C ASP A 272 -20.56 26.19 -11.86
N VAL A 273 -19.71 25.16 -11.70
CA VAL A 273 -18.62 25.14 -10.72
C VAL A 273 -17.68 26.34 -10.87
N TYR A 274 -17.28 26.67 -12.10
CA TYR A 274 -16.38 27.77 -12.38
C TYR A 274 -16.98 29.13 -12.01
N ASP A 275 -18.25 29.35 -12.41
CA ASP A 275 -18.99 30.58 -12.13
C ASP A 275 -19.20 30.78 -10.62
N ILE A 276 -19.56 29.74 -9.91
CA ILE A 276 -19.75 29.74 -8.47
C ILE A 276 -18.43 30.08 -7.76
N MET A 277 -17.32 29.44 -8.14
CA MET A 277 -16.00 29.70 -7.54
C MET A 277 -15.54 31.13 -7.78
N SER A 278 -15.89 31.73 -8.91
CA SER A 278 -15.52 33.12 -9.25
C SER A 278 -16.27 34.16 -8.38
N LYS A 279 -17.45 33.85 -7.90
CA LYS A 279 -18.33 34.80 -7.20
C LYS A 279 -18.38 34.62 -5.68
N MET A 280 -18.06 33.43 -5.20
CA MET A 280 -18.18 33.10 -3.78
C MET A 280 -16.85 33.25 -3.04
N THR A 281 -16.93 33.73 -1.80
CA THR A 281 -15.80 33.81 -0.87
C THR A 281 -15.85 32.66 0.12
N LYS A 282 -14.72 32.31 0.74
CA LYS A 282 -14.58 31.22 1.74
C LYS A 282 -14.96 29.83 1.20
N VAL A 283 -14.73 29.61 -0.10
CA VAL A 283 -14.93 28.30 -0.69
C VAL A 283 -13.72 27.41 -0.39
N LYS A 284 -13.97 26.15 -0.08
CA LYS A 284 -12.98 25.08 0.04
C LYS A 284 -13.48 23.86 -0.73
N VAL A 285 -12.58 23.17 -1.40
CA VAL A 285 -12.89 21.91 -2.09
C VAL A 285 -12.52 20.76 -1.18
N LEU A 286 -13.47 19.83 -0.98
CA LEU A 286 -13.24 18.60 -0.21
C LEU A 286 -13.72 17.40 -1.03
N ILE A 287 -12.78 16.58 -1.54
CA ILE A 287 -13.05 15.46 -2.44
C ILE A 287 -12.49 14.16 -1.84
N GLY A 288 -13.18 13.06 -2.08
CA GLY A 288 -12.71 11.72 -1.67
C GLY A 288 -11.70 11.14 -2.66
N ALA A 289 -10.73 10.39 -2.17
CA ALA A 289 -9.78 9.64 -2.97
C ALA A 289 -10.30 8.26 -3.35
N ARG A 290 -10.02 7.79 -4.58
CA ARG A 290 -10.07 6.40 -4.99
C ARG A 290 -8.69 5.74 -4.78
N ALA A 291 -7.63 6.40 -5.29
CA ALA A 291 -6.24 6.05 -5.03
C ALA A 291 -5.38 7.31 -4.95
N ILE A 292 -4.41 7.29 -4.07
CA ILE A 292 -3.39 8.34 -3.89
C ILE A 292 -2.07 7.76 -4.39
N LEU A 293 -1.46 8.39 -5.40
CA LEU A 293 -0.30 7.86 -6.09
C LEU A 293 1.03 8.34 -5.47
N VAL A 294 2.11 7.61 -5.74
CA VAL A 294 3.47 7.91 -5.23
C VAL A 294 3.92 9.34 -5.56
N ASN A 295 3.58 9.84 -6.75
CA ASN A 295 3.93 11.20 -7.18
C ASN A 295 3.09 12.30 -6.50
N GLY A 296 2.21 11.93 -5.58
CA GLY A 296 1.28 12.84 -4.94
C GLY A 296 0.05 13.18 -5.78
N GLY A 297 -0.16 12.51 -6.91
CA GLY A 297 -1.37 12.63 -7.71
C GLY A 297 -2.53 11.81 -7.15
N LEU A 298 -3.73 12.10 -7.60
CA LEU A 298 -4.98 11.50 -7.15
C LEU A 298 -5.71 10.83 -8.30
N ILE A 299 -6.21 9.62 -8.09
CA ILE A 299 -7.25 9.02 -8.91
C ILE A 299 -8.57 9.13 -8.12
N THR A 300 -9.57 9.71 -8.76
CA THR A 300 -10.90 9.88 -8.19
C THR A 300 -11.97 9.81 -9.28
N TYR A 301 -13.22 9.92 -8.92
CA TYR A 301 -14.31 9.86 -9.89
C TYR A 301 -14.33 11.07 -10.84
N GLY A 302 -14.85 10.86 -12.05
CA GLY A 302 -14.96 11.88 -13.11
C GLY A 302 -15.59 13.18 -12.64
N GLY A 303 -15.15 14.30 -13.22
CA GLY A 303 -15.54 15.67 -12.88
C GLY A 303 -14.61 16.36 -11.85
N ALA A 304 -13.86 15.59 -11.09
CA ALA A 304 -12.97 16.14 -10.05
C ALA A 304 -11.80 16.95 -10.62
N TYR A 305 -11.26 16.55 -11.76
CA TYR A 305 -10.18 17.30 -12.42
C TYR A 305 -10.62 18.73 -12.75
N ASN A 306 -11.81 18.91 -13.33
CA ASN A 306 -12.35 20.23 -13.67
C ASN A 306 -12.56 21.09 -12.41
N ILE A 307 -13.08 20.50 -11.32
CA ILE A 307 -13.24 21.19 -10.03
C ILE A 307 -11.89 21.65 -9.48
N CYS A 308 -10.87 20.79 -9.49
CA CYS A 308 -9.54 21.13 -9.00
C CYS A 308 -8.85 22.19 -9.88
N LEU A 309 -9.05 22.15 -11.19
CA LEU A 309 -8.52 23.14 -12.11
C LEU A 309 -9.17 24.53 -11.88
N ALA A 310 -10.50 24.57 -11.73
CA ALA A 310 -11.22 25.79 -11.39
C ALA A 310 -10.76 26.34 -10.01
N ALA A 311 -10.61 25.47 -9.01
CA ALA A 311 -10.12 25.87 -7.69
C ALA A 311 -8.71 26.49 -7.75
N ASN A 312 -7.83 25.94 -8.56
CA ASN A 312 -6.48 26.46 -8.74
C ASN A 312 -6.50 27.87 -9.35
N MET A 313 -7.38 28.14 -10.31
CA MET A 313 -7.51 29.47 -10.94
C MET A 313 -7.91 30.57 -9.91
N PHE A 314 -8.70 30.22 -8.92
CA PHE A 314 -9.19 31.15 -7.88
C PHE A 314 -8.41 31.00 -6.56
N SER A 315 -7.31 30.26 -6.53
CA SER A 315 -6.52 29.99 -5.31
C SER A 315 -7.36 29.42 -4.14
N ILE A 316 -8.34 28.59 -4.48
CA ILE A 316 -9.21 27.90 -3.52
C ILE A 316 -8.47 26.62 -3.09
N PRO A 317 -8.36 26.35 -1.77
CA PRO A 317 -7.69 25.16 -1.29
C PRO A 317 -8.45 23.88 -1.65
N VAL A 318 -7.72 22.90 -2.19
CA VAL A 318 -8.22 21.57 -2.53
C VAL A 318 -7.73 20.57 -1.49
N ILE A 319 -8.65 19.99 -0.75
CA ILE A 319 -8.43 19.04 0.33
C ILE A 319 -8.92 17.67 -0.12
N ILE A 320 -8.08 16.66 -0.03
CA ILE A 320 -8.45 15.30 -0.40
C ILE A 320 -8.57 14.43 0.85
N ALA A 321 -9.74 13.84 1.06
CA ALA A 321 -9.98 12.90 2.15
C ALA A 321 -9.68 11.46 1.68
N GLY A 322 -8.72 10.81 2.32
CA GLY A 322 -8.33 9.44 1.97
C GLY A 322 -7.44 8.78 3.01
N GLY A 323 -7.86 7.62 3.52
CA GLY A 323 -7.05 6.83 4.45
C GLY A 323 -5.86 6.16 3.79
N THR A 324 -4.92 5.67 4.61
CA THR A 324 -3.67 5.02 4.18
C THR A 324 -3.89 3.80 3.28
N THR A 325 -5.02 3.11 3.37
CA THR A 325 -5.37 2.00 2.45
C THR A 325 -5.50 2.43 0.98
N LYS A 326 -5.67 3.74 0.72
CA LYS A 326 -5.77 4.30 -0.64
C LYS A 326 -4.42 4.73 -1.21
N LEU A 327 -3.35 4.67 -0.41
CA LEU A 327 -1.99 4.92 -0.87
C LEU A 327 -1.57 3.79 -1.82
N THR A 328 -1.32 4.13 -3.07
CA THR A 328 -1.04 3.17 -4.15
C THR A 328 0.35 3.44 -4.70
N PRO A 329 1.32 2.51 -4.55
CA PRO A 329 2.70 2.69 -4.99
C PRO A 329 2.83 2.53 -6.51
N MET A 330 2.09 3.33 -7.26
CA MET A 330 2.05 3.32 -8.72
C MET A 330 2.30 4.70 -9.27
N HIS A 331 2.85 4.76 -10.48
CA HIS A 331 3.06 5.99 -11.22
C HIS A 331 2.02 6.17 -12.31
N ALA A 332 1.53 7.39 -12.47
CA ALA A 332 0.51 7.74 -13.47
C ALA A 332 1.10 7.91 -14.89
N PHE A 333 1.86 6.93 -15.40
CA PHE A 333 2.45 7.01 -16.74
C PHE A 333 1.42 6.86 -17.86
N LYS A 334 0.34 6.13 -17.61
CA LYS A 334 -0.75 5.91 -18.56
C LYS A 334 -2.07 5.95 -17.80
N HIS A 335 -2.78 7.06 -17.90
CA HIS A 335 -4.04 7.27 -17.18
C HIS A 335 -5.11 6.25 -17.58
N ASP A 336 -5.08 5.78 -18.82
CA ASP A 336 -6.09 4.85 -19.35
C ASP A 336 -6.00 3.43 -18.80
N LEU A 337 -4.81 3.02 -18.30
CA LEU A 337 -4.62 1.68 -17.73
C LEU A 337 -5.39 1.46 -16.43
N TYR A 338 -5.71 2.52 -15.72
CA TYR A 338 -6.37 2.50 -14.41
C TYR A 338 -7.78 3.08 -14.46
N ASN A 339 -8.39 3.08 -15.64
CA ASN A 339 -9.71 3.62 -15.84
C ASN A 339 -10.68 2.53 -16.33
N GLU A 340 -11.95 2.71 -16.04
CA GLU A 340 -13.05 1.93 -16.59
C GLU A 340 -13.83 2.81 -17.54
N PHE A 341 -14.20 2.25 -18.69
CA PHE A 341 -15.13 2.90 -19.59
C PHE A 341 -16.55 2.45 -19.25
N LEU A 342 -17.38 3.41 -18.94
CA LEU A 342 -18.78 3.19 -18.62
C LEU A 342 -19.64 3.10 -19.89
N SER A 343 -20.87 2.58 -19.74
CA SER A 343 -21.81 2.49 -20.86
C SER A 343 -22.05 3.86 -21.49
N PRO A 344 -22.09 3.94 -22.81
CA PRO A 344 -22.52 5.14 -23.55
C PRO A 344 -23.91 5.68 -23.14
N ASP A 345 -24.80 4.80 -22.69
CA ASP A 345 -26.15 5.17 -22.23
C ASP A 345 -26.14 6.16 -21.06
N LEU A 346 -25.06 6.16 -20.27
CA LEU A 346 -24.91 7.11 -19.16
C LEU A 346 -24.64 8.55 -19.64
N ILE A 347 -24.11 8.72 -20.87
CA ILE A 347 -23.86 10.05 -21.44
C ILE A 347 -25.19 10.71 -21.82
N PHE A 348 -26.13 9.93 -22.41
CA PHE A 348 -27.39 10.45 -22.90
C PHE A 348 -28.47 10.55 -21.82
N GLY A 349 -28.30 9.91 -20.69
CA GLY A 349 -29.35 9.72 -19.68
C GLY A 349 -30.31 8.59 -20.05
N LYS A 350 -30.88 7.97 -19.00
CA LYS A 350 -31.68 6.73 -19.14
C LYS A 350 -32.90 6.82 -20.06
N ASN A 351 -33.36 8.03 -20.37
CA ASN A 351 -34.59 8.27 -21.14
C ASN A 351 -34.36 8.84 -22.56
N VAL A 352 -33.12 9.07 -22.95
CA VAL A 352 -32.79 9.63 -24.25
C VAL A 352 -32.38 8.50 -25.18
N LYS A 353 -33.24 8.19 -26.18
CA LYS A 353 -32.86 7.32 -27.27
C LYS A 353 -32.18 8.18 -28.33
N TYR A 354 -30.96 7.82 -28.66
CA TYR A 354 -30.28 8.42 -29.79
C TYR A 354 -30.89 7.85 -31.10
N GLU A 355 -31.51 8.70 -31.92
CA GLU A 355 -32.21 8.29 -33.15
C GLU A 355 -31.29 8.27 -34.38
N GLY A 356 -30.00 8.60 -34.22
CA GLY A 356 -29.03 8.60 -35.30
C GLY A 356 -28.31 7.27 -35.53
N ASP A 357 -27.52 7.20 -36.58
CA ASP A 357 -26.62 6.06 -36.83
C ASP A 357 -25.47 6.08 -35.86
N ILE A 358 -25.53 5.17 -34.87
CA ILE A 358 -24.55 5.04 -33.77
C ILE A 358 -23.27 4.33 -34.27
N SER A 359 -23.30 3.65 -35.41
CA SER A 359 -22.19 2.79 -35.85
C SER A 359 -20.88 3.56 -36.14
N SER A 360 -20.99 4.85 -36.44
CA SER A 360 -19.83 5.73 -36.72
C SER A 360 -19.38 6.62 -35.58
N ILE A 361 -20.06 6.56 -34.41
CA ILE A 361 -19.77 7.42 -33.26
C ILE A 361 -18.98 6.63 -32.21
N GLN A 362 -17.82 7.13 -31.83
CA GLN A 362 -17.05 6.62 -30.68
C GLN A 362 -17.47 7.34 -29.39
N PHE A 363 -17.84 6.57 -28.38
CA PHE A 363 -18.22 7.09 -27.08
C PHE A 363 -17.05 6.87 -26.09
N ASN A 364 -16.50 7.96 -25.59
CA ASN A 364 -15.46 7.93 -24.55
C ASN A 364 -16.09 8.37 -23.23
N ASN A 365 -16.29 7.41 -22.32
CA ASN A 365 -16.95 7.64 -21.03
C ASN A 365 -16.11 7.08 -19.88
N PRO A 366 -14.96 7.71 -19.54
CA PRO A 366 -14.12 7.25 -18.46
C PRO A 366 -14.78 7.45 -17.10
N SER A 367 -14.58 6.51 -16.18
CA SER A 367 -15.14 6.54 -14.83
C SER A 367 -14.33 7.42 -13.87
N PHE A 368 -13.01 7.50 -14.09
CA PHE A 368 -12.08 8.15 -13.19
C PHE A 368 -11.29 9.26 -13.85
N ASP A 369 -10.98 10.29 -13.05
CA ASP A 369 -10.05 11.37 -13.38
C ASP A 369 -8.73 11.17 -12.67
N TYR A 370 -7.65 11.55 -13.34
CA TYR A 370 -6.37 11.79 -12.69
C TYR A 370 -6.20 13.28 -12.39
N VAL A 371 -5.99 13.61 -11.13
CA VAL A 371 -5.68 14.98 -10.67
C VAL A 371 -4.20 15.05 -10.32
N PRO A 372 -3.40 15.88 -11.00
CA PRO A 372 -1.98 16.00 -10.73
C PRO A 372 -1.72 16.70 -9.38
N PRO A 373 -0.56 16.44 -8.73
CA PRO A 373 -0.27 16.92 -7.38
C PRO A 373 -0.23 18.44 -7.23
N ASN A 374 0.07 19.18 -8.30
CA ASN A 374 0.09 20.65 -8.29
C ASN A 374 -1.30 21.29 -8.14
N LEU A 375 -2.37 20.55 -8.37
CA LEU A 375 -3.76 20.99 -8.15
C LEU A 375 -4.29 20.63 -6.75
N ILE A 376 -3.50 19.95 -5.93
CA ILE A 376 -3.91 19.45 -4.61
C ILE A 376 -3.15 20.23 -3.53
N THR A 377 -3.87 20.81 -2.59
CA THR A 377 -3.26 21.56 -1.49
C THR A 377 -2.77 20.62 -0.39
N MET A 378 -3.61 19.66 0.02
CA MET A 378 -3.31 18.73 1.11
C MET A 378 -4.17 17.48 1.08
N TYR A 379 -3.67 16.45 1.75
CA TYR A 379 -4.37 15.19 2.02
C TYR A 379 -4.75 15.12 3.49
N ALA A 380 -6.03 14.86 3.77
CA ALA A 380 -6.54 14.55 5.10
C ALA A 380 -6.59 13.03 5.26
N THR A 381 -5.64 12.47 6.03
CA THR A 381 -5.46 11.03 6.20
C THR A 381 -5.62 10.61 7.66
N ASP A 382 -5.68 9.32 7.92
CA ASP A 382 -5.64 8.74 9.27
C ASP A 382 -4.30 9.01 10.01
N MET A 383 -3.24 9.37 9.28
CA MET A 383 -1.94 9.77 9.83
C MET A 383 -1.79 11.30 10.00
N GLY A 384 -2.80 12.08 9.68
CA GLY A 384 -2.78 13.54 9.76
C GLY A 384 -2.97 14.23 8.41
N ILE A 385 -2.72 15.55 8.43
CA ILE A 385 -2.70 16.36 7.22
C ILE A 385 -1.32 16.26 6.57
N ILE A 386 -1.30 15.86 5.31
CA ILE A 386 -0.07 15.60 4.56
C ILE A 386 -0.05 16.45 3.28
N ASN A 387 1.05 17.13 3.04
CA ASN A 387 1.28 17.80 1.76
C ASN A 387 1.66 16.76 0.69
N PRO A 388 1.20 16.89 -0.57
CA PRO A 388 1.53 15.96 -1.66
C PRO A 388 3.02 15.62 -1.79
N ILE A 389 3.90 16.56 -1.51
CA ILE A 389 5.36 16.36 -1.61
C ILE A 389 5.90 15.33 -0.59
N TYR A 390 5.27 15.22 0.58
CA TYR A 390 5.73 14.31 1.63
C TYR A 390 5.20 12.88 1.52
N LEU A 391 4.28 12.62 0.59
CA LEU A 391 3.66 11.30 0.45
C LEU A 391 4.68 10.21 0.12
N TYR A 392 5.72 10.51 -0.69
CA TYR A 392 6.73 9.51 -1.07
C TYR A 392 7.41 8.86 0.15
N ARG A 393 7.55 9.59 1.27
CA ARG A 393 8.11 9.05 2.51
C ARG A 393 7.20 7.99 3.12
N LEU A 394 5.89 8.24 3.14
CA LEU A 394 4.91 7.27 3.63
C LEU A 394 4.90 5.98 2.80
N PHE A 395 5.12 6.10 1.50
CA PHE A 395 5.21 4.91 0.65
C PHE A 395 6.43 4.05 1.01
N ALA A 396 7.57 4.67 1.31
CA ALA A 396 8.76 3.96 1.75
C ALA A 396 8.57 3.26 3.11
N ASP A 397 7.75 3.84 4.00
CA ASP A 397 7.46 3.27 5.31
C ASP A 397 6.39 2.16 5.26
N LEU A 398 5.53 2.12 4.23
CA LEU A 398 4.40 1.20 4.13
C LEU A 398 4.60 0.05 3.14
N TYR A 399 5.50 0.21 2.16
CA TYR A 399 5.66 -0.72 1.05
C TYR A 399 7.13 -0.96 0.72
N ASP A 400 7.47 -2.21 0.39
CA ASP A 400 8.76 -2.55 -0.20
C ASP A 400 8.73 -2.34 -1.71
N GLN A 401 9.83 -1.82 -2.28
CA GLN A 401 9.92 -1.52 -3.73
C GLN A 401 9.76 -2.77 -4.61
N GLU A 402 10.17 -3.93 -4.10
CA GLU A 402 10.06 -5.20 -4.81
C GLU A 402 8.60 -5.62 -5.08
N ASP A 403 7.66 -5.10 -4.28
CA ASP A 403 6.25 -5.47 -4.35
C ASP A 403 5.39 -4.46 -5.13
N TYR A 404 5.99 -3.42 -5.71
CA TYR A 404 5.26 -2.37 -6.43
C TYR A 404 4.51 -2.88 -7.68
N GLU A 405 4.96 -3.96 -8.28
CA GLU A 405 4.39 -4.55 -9.51
C GLU A 405 3.34 -5.64 -9.26
N ILE A 406 2.83 -5.76 -8.06
CA ILE A 406 1.79 -6.74 -7.71
C ILE A 406 0.40 -6.20 -8.00
#